data_afe80508af170c3a2bb7bae27142128c
#
_entry.id   afe80508af170c3a2bb7bae27142128c
#
_cell.length_a   1.000
_cell.length_b   1.000
_cell.length_c   1.000
_cell.angle_alpha   90.00
_cell.angle_beta   90.00
_cell.angle_gamma   90.00
#
_symmetry.space_group_name_H-M   'P 1'
#
loop_
_entity.id
_entity.type
_entity.pdbx_description
1 polymer ?
#
loop_
_entity_poly.entity_id
_entity_poly.type
_entity_poly.pdbx_seq_one_letter_code
_entity_poly.pdbx_strand_id
1 'polypeptide(L)'
;VHLRSSLPASPPDAKPVPAGKRRRRRLRALSVARLIALLAIYGLSAGAGFAFLAVRTVMADLPADLTRAFDYHPDRKSLVYSADGEEIGAFFLENRRVVPLGRMPSHVPAAFIAAEDTHFWEHPGFDISGIARAAYKNFTSGGVKQGASTITQQVVKMLLLGNERTYERKLKEIVLAVRVERELSKPEILAIYLNHVFLGATAYGVAAAAEIYFGKDVEDLTIAEAALLAGLVAAPTDYAPHLHYSLARDRQRYVLGRMRDDRYINDTQLAAALDEPIAILGAQPLNDLAAPYFVEQVRQQAQVELGGTSLYHDGVRLYSTLDTRMQLAAEVALRHGLDALDRRLGFHGPVGAVARAEQDGWAHGPARPFRPTTPGGEAATTPPPTVGGDRLLPGITYQAMVVDLTR
;
A
#
# COMPACT_ATOMS: atom_id res chain seq x y z
N VAL A 1 -46.34 -75.22 -61.96
CA VAL A 1 -46.00 -73.84 -61.70
C VAL A 1 -44.82 -73.90 -60.69
N HIS A 2 -43.63 -73.72 -61.16
CA HIS A 2 -42.38 -73.70 -60.32
C HIS A 2 -42.11 -72.32 -59.78
N LEU A 3 -42.05 -72.15 -58.50
CA LEU A 3 -41.49 -71.01 -57.83
C LEU A 3 -40.08 -71.33 -57.34
N ARG A 4 -39.05 -70.73 -58.00
CA ARG A 4 -37.66 -70.72 -57.52
C ARG A 4 -37.52 -69.61 -56.48
N SER A 5 -37.19 -69.96 -55.23
CA SER A 5 -36.74 -69.00 -54.18
C SER A 5 -35.28 -68.67 -54.40
N SER A 6 -34.97 -67.41 -54.64
CA SER A 6 -33.62 -66.87 -54.67
C SER A 6 -33.19 -66.51 -53.24
N LEU A 7 -32.14 -67.19 -52.76
CA LEU A 7 -31.42 -66.85 -51.52
C LEU A 7 -30.56 -65.59 -51.73
N PRO A 8 -30.48 -64.67 -50.77
CA PRO A 8 -29.60 -63.54 -50.91
C PRO A 8 -28.16 -63.90 -50.68
N ALA A 9 -27.24 -63.30 -51.49
CA ALA A 9 -25.79 -63.50 -51.45
C ALA A 9 -25.22 -63.06 -50.09
N SER A 10 -24.30 -63.88 -49.57
CA SER A 10 -23.49 -63.64 -48.37
C SER A 10 -22.57 -62.46 -48.57
N PRO A 11 -22.38 -61.58 -47.51
CA PRO A 11 -21.48 -60.47 -47.62
C PRO A 11 -20.01 -60.93 -47.66
N PRO A 12 -19.11 -60.18 -48.36
CA PRO A 12 -17.72 -60.61 -48.58
C PRO A 12 -16.95 -60.72 -47.26
N ASP A 13 -16.16 -61.78 -47.13
CA ASP A 13 -15.30 -62.11 -46.01
C ASP A 13 -14.41 -60.93 -45.56
N ALA A 14 -14.69 -60.42 -44.45
CA ALA A 14 -13.81 -59.45 -43.75
C ALA A 14 -12.57 -60.22 -43.28
N LYS A 15 -11.43 -59.93 -43.89
CA LYS A 15 -10.14 -60.54 -43.52
C LYS A 15 -9.87 -60.36 -42.04
N PRO A 16 -9.59 -61.36 -41.23
CA PRO A 16 -9.32 -61.29 -39.84
C PRO A 16 -8.01 -60.49 -39.59
N VAL A 17 -8.07 -59.39 -38.91
CA VAL A 17 -6.90 -58.61 -38.47
C VAL A 17 -6.08 -59.49 -37.52
N PRO A 18 -4.77 -59.80 -37.81
CA PRO A 18 -4.01 -60.73 -37.02
C PRO A 18 -3.86 -60.26 -35.56
N ALA A 19 -4.38 -61.06 -34.62
CA ALA A 19 -4.44 -60.81 -33.17
C ALA A 19 -3.09 -60.41 -32.53
N GLY A 20 -1.96 -60.80 -33.13
CA GLY A 20 -0.61 -60.47 -32.66
C GLY A 20 -0.22 -59.00 -32.78
N LYS A 21 -0.77 -58.25 -33.76
CA LYS A 21 -0.45 -56.81 -33.92
C LYS A 21 -1.13 -55.95 -32.85
N ARG A 22 -2.34 -56.27 -32.40
CA ARG A 22 -3.07 -55.59 -31.33
C ARG A 22 -2.41 -55.81 -29.95
N ARG A 23 -1.94 -57.05 -29.68
CA ARG A 23 -1.24 -57.41 -28.44
C ARG A 23 0.12 -56.69 -28.32
N ARG A 24 0.90 -56.63 -29.39
CA ARG A 24 2.21 -55.91 -29.44
C ARG A 24 2.03 -54.39 -29.29
N ARG A 25 0.98 -53.76 -29.85
CA ARG A 25 0.67 -52.35 -29.65
C ARG A 25 0.27 -52.04 -28.21
N ARG A 26 -0.55 -52.88 -27.56
CA ARG A 26 -0.92 -52.74 -26.15
C ARG A 26 0.30 -52.90 -25.22
N LEU A 27 1.18 -53.84 -25.47
CA LEU A 27 2.40 -54.01 -24.67
C LEU A 27 3.37 -52.84 -24.83
N ARG A 28 3.53 -52.28 -26.02
CA ARG A 28 4.32 -51.07 -26.25
C ARG A 28 3.69 -49.84 -25.59
N ALA A 29 2.39 -49.68 -25.66
CA ALA A 29 1.69 -48.58 -24.99
C ALA A 29 1.83 -48.66 -23.45
N LEU A 30 1.74 -49.86 -22.87
CA LEU A 30 1.98 -50.08 -21.43
C LEU A 30 3.43 -49.79 -21.02
N SER A 31 4.41 -50.16 -21.89
CA SER A 31 5.83 -49.85 -21.61
C SER A 31 6.12 -48.36 -21.68
N VAL A 32 5.53 -47.63 -22.64
CA VAL A 32 5.66 -46.18 -22.77
C VAL A 32 4.97 -45.46 -21.56
N ALA A 33 3.78 -45.91 -21.17
CA ALA A 33 3.08 -45.37 -19.99
C ALA A 33 3.87 -45.57 -18.69
N ARG A 34 4.51 -46.78 -18.54
CA ARG A 34 5.40 -47.05 -17.39
C ARG A 34 6.64 -46.15 -17.40
N LEU A 35 7.25 -45.94 -18.57
CA LEU A 35 8.40 -45.05 -18.72
C LEU A 35 8.05 -43.61 -18.36
N ILE A 36 6.89 -43.10 -18.82
CA ILE A 36 6.39 -41.77 -18.49
C ILE A 36 6.13 -41.68 -16.98
N ALA A 37 5.50 -42.67 -16.37
CA ALA A 37 5.26 -42.70 -14.94
C ALA A 37 6.57 -42.70 -14.13
N LEU A 38 7.58 -43.47 -14.54
CA LEU A 38 8.89 -43.48 -13.91
C LEU A 38 9.62 -42.16 -14.05
N LEU A 39 9.57 -41.52 -15.23
CA LEU A 39 10.14 -40.19 -15.44
C LEU A 39 9.42 -39.12 -14.60
N ALA A 40 8.11 -39.23 -14.48
CA ALA A 40 7.32 -38.33 -13.61
C ALA A 40 7.69 -38.52 -12.13
N ILE A 41 7.81 -39.76 -11.64
CA ILE A 41 8.25 -40.06 -10.27
C ILE A 41 9.67 -39.53 -10.02
N TYR A 42 10.59 -39.77 -10.97
CA TYR A 42 11.96 -39.28 -10.86
C TYR A 42 12.02 -37.77 -10.84
N GLY A 43 11.28 -37.11 -11.76
CA GLY A 43 11.16 -35.63 -11.78
C GLY A 43 10.59 -35.06 -10.48
N LEU A 44 9.52 -35.67 -9.92
CA LEU A 44 8.95 -35.29 -8.63
C LEU A 44 9.94 -35.52 -7.49
N SER A 45 10.67 -36.65 -7.47
CA SER A 45 11.66 -36.92 -6.42
C SER A 45 12.85 -35.95 -6.47
N ALA A 46 13.36 -35.68 -7.69
CA ALA A 46 14.42 -34.69 -7.88
C ALA A 46 13.98 -33.28 -7.50
N GLY A 47 12.75 -32.89 -7.87
CA GLY A 47 12.14 -31.63 -7.46
C GLY A 47 11.97 -31.51 -5.95
N ALA A 48 11.50 -32.55 -5.29
CA ALA A 48 11.39 -32.61 -3.82
C ALA A 48 12.76 -32.54 -3.14
N GLY A 49 13.76 -33.24 -3.66
CA GLY A 49 15.15 -33.16 -3.17
C GLY A 49 15.75 -31.77 -3.29
N PHE A 50 15.55 -31.13 -4.45
CA PHE A 50 15.98 -29.74 -4.65
C PHE A 50 15.26 -28.77 -3.71
N ALA A 51 13.94 -28.88 -3.56
CA ALA A 51 13.15 -28.08 -2.64
C ALA A 51 13.62 -28.26 -1.18
N PHE A 52 13.90 -29.51 -0.77
CA PHE A 52 14.44 -29.82 0.56
C PHE A 52 15.79 -29.16 0.81
N LEU A 53 16.72 -29.24 -0.16
CA LEU A 53 18.03 -28.59 -0.07
C LEU A 53 17.89 -27.06 -0.01
N ALA A 54 17.05 -26.48 -0.85
CA ALA A 54 16.78 -25.04 -0.85
C ALA A 54 16.19 -24.56 0.47
N VAL A 55 15.24 -25.30 1.05
CA VAL A 55 14.69 -24.99 2.38
C VAL A 55 15.78 -25.13 3.46
N ARG A 56 16.60 -26.17 3.41
CA ARG A 56 17.68 -26.39 4.37
C ARG A 56 18.72 -25.29 4.35
N THR A 57 19.16 -24.84 3.15
CA THR A 57 20.12 -23.73 3.03
C THR A 57 19.51 -22.44 3.58
N VAL A 58 18.26 -22.13 3.23
CA VAL A 58 17.54 -20.98 3.75
C VAL A 58 17.42 -21.03 5.28
N MET A 59 17.10 -22.20 5.85
CA MET A 59 16.97 -22.37 7.31
C MET A 59 18.29 -22.18 8.06
N ALA A 60 19.43 -22.46 7.43
CA ALA A 60 20.74 -22.27 8.07
C ALA A 60 21.10 -20.79 8.28
N ASP A 61 20.58 -19.91 7.41
CA ASP A 61 20.81 -18.45 7.47
C ASP A 61 19.81 -17.70 8.35
N LEU A 62 18.79 -18.39 8.88
CA LEU A 62 17.74 -17.74 9.67
C LEU A 62 18.10 -17.69 11.15
N PRO A 63 17.75 -16.59 11.87
CA PRO A 63 17.98 -16.48 13.30
C PRO A 63 17.28 -17.61 14.05
N ALA A 64 17.98 -18.16 15.05
CA ALA A 64 17.43 -19.26 15.86
C ALA A 64 16.25 -18.82 16.74
N ASP A 65 16.27 -17.58 17.20
CA ASP A 65 15.26 -16.98 18.08
C ASP A 65 14.52 -15.86 17.31
N LEU A 66 13.25 -16.10 17.00
CA LEU A 66 12.37 -15.11 16.37
C LEU A 66 11.66 -14.26 17.42
N THR A 67 11.55 -14.71 18.68
CA THR A 67 10.82 -14.00 19.74
C THR A 67 11.37 -12.60 19.95
N ARG A 68 12.70 -12.42 19.88
CA ARG A 68 13.33 -11.10 19.97
C ARG A 68 13.01 -10.17 18.82
N ALA A 69 12.73 -10.72 17.64
CA ALA A 69 12.36 -9.90 16.48
C ALA A 69 10.90 -9.44 16.57
N PHE A 70 10.06 -10.15 17.33
CA PHE A 70 8.67 -9.78 17.61
C PHE A 70 8.49 -9.02 18.92
N ASP A 71 9.50 -9.02 19.82
CA ASP A 71 9.59 -8.10 20.96
C ASP A 71 10.00 -6.69 20.49
N TYR A 72 9.46 -6.35 19.35
CA TYR A 72 9.68 -5.09 18.68
C TYR A 72 8.96 -3.98 19.46
N HIS A 73 9.75 -3.10 20.03
CA HIS A 73 9.26 -1.84 20.57
C HIS A 73 9.15 -0.86 19.39
N PRO A 74 7.93 -0.57 18.90
CA PRO A 74 7.78 0.33 17.76
C PRO A 74 8.36 1.70 18.09
N ASP A 75 8.97 2.32 17.09
CA ASP A 75 9.42 3.69 17.16
C ASP A 75 8.31 4.58 17.69
N ARG A 76 8.61 5.34 18.72
CA ARG A 76 7.65 6.24 19.34
C ARG A 76 7.85 7.64 18.78
N LYS A 77 6.75 8.30 18.43
CA LYS A 77 6.81 9.70 18.02
C LYS A 77 7.32 10.56 19.18
N SER A 78 8.31 11.39 18.93
CA SER A 78 8.74 12.44 19.87
C SER A 78 7.82 13.64 19.72
N LEU A 79 7.36 14.19 20.83
CA LEU A 79 6.37 15.27 20.86
C LEU A 79 7.03 16.57 21.31
N VAL A 80 6.63 17.68 20.69
CA VAL A 80 7.05 19.02 21.05
C VAL A 80 5.87 19.75 21.67
N TYR A 81 6.10 20.30 22.87
CA TYR A 81 5.10 21.03 23.62
C TYR A 81 5.48 22.50 23.73
N SER A 82 4.48 23.39 23.71
CA SER A 82 4.59 24.80 24.04
C SER A 82 4.84 24.99 25.55
N ALA A 83 5.04 26.23 25.97
CA ALA A 83 5.22 26.59 27.38
C ALA A 83 3.97 26.31 28.23
N ASP A 84 2.80 26.38 27.64
CA ASP A 84 1.49 26.10 28.24
C ASP A 84 1.05 24.64 28.10
N GLY A 85 1.90 23.77 27.52
CA GLY A 85 1.69 22.32 27.46
C GLY A 85 0.84 21.86 26.28
N GLU A 86 0.56 22.71 25.31
CA GLU A 86 -0.08 22.32 24.06
C GLU A 86 0.91 21.57 23.15
N GLU A 87 0.46 20.54 22.44
CA GLU A 87 1.27 19.86 21.43
C GLU A 87 1.38 20.75 20.18
N ILE A 88 2.60 21.19 19.88
CA ILE A 88 2.90 22.07 18.75
C ILE A 88 3.64 21.37 17.61
N GLY A 89 4.06 20.12 17.80
CA GLY A 89 4.73 19.34 16.78
C GLY A 89 5.10 17.94 17.22
N ALA A 90 5.42 17.10 16.25
CA ALA A 90 5.89 15.74 16.48
C ALA A 90 6.99 15.36 15.50
N PHE A 91 7.98 14.56 15.97
CA PHE A 91 9.04 14.01 15.13
C PHE A 91 8.92 12.49 15.12
N PHE A 92 8.82 11.92 13.93
CA PHE A 92 8.71 10.49 13.69
C PHE A 92 9.17 10.15 12.28
N LEU A 93 9.69 8.95 12.09
CA LEU A 93 9.91 8.36 10.77
C LEU A 93 8.63 7.67 10.29
N GLU A 94 7.93 7.03 11.24
CA GLU A 94 6.70 6.31 11.00
C GLU A 94 5.64 6.81 11.99
N ASN A 95 4.52 7.31 11.51
CA ASN A 95 3.40 7.63 12.40
C ASN A 95 2.72 6.33 12.78
N ARG A 96 2.98 5.84 14.00
CA ARG A 96 2.48 4.57 14.50
C ARG A 96 1.89 4.73 15.90
N ARG A 97 0.70 4.15 16.07
CA ARG A 97 0.02 4.02 17.35
C ARG A 97 -0.37 2.57 17.56
N VAL A 98 0.27 1.91 18.52
CA VAL A 98 0.00 0.50 18.81
C VAL A 98 -1.24 0.38 19.67
N VAL A 99 -2.19 -0.44 19.22
CA VAL A 99 -3.45 -0.71 19.92
C VAL A 99 -3.64 -2.22 20.04
N PRO A 100 -3.99 -2.73 21.24
CA PRO A 100 -4.31 -4.15 21.42
C PRO A 100 -5.49 -4.58 20.53
N LEU A 101 -5.43 -5.80 19.98
CA LEU A 101 -6.49 -6.33 19.11
C LEU A 101 -7.88 -6.29 19.76
N GLY A 102 -7.95 -6.55 21.07
CA GLY A 102 -9.23 -6.52 21.83
C GLY A 102 -9.89 -5.14 21.94
N ARG A 103 -9.17 -4.06 21.63
CA ARG A 103 -9.75 -2.71 21.53
C ARG A 103 -10.28 -2.38 20.14
N MET A 104 -9.93 -3.16 19.14
CA MET A 104 -10.42 -2.96 17.77
C MET A 104 -11.80 -3.60 17.64
N PRO A 105 -12.81 -2.89 17.11
CA PRO A 105 -14.10 -3.49 16.76
C PRO A 105 -13.93 -4.70 15.85
N SER A 106 -14.72 -5.74 16.00
CA SER A 106 -14.57 -7.02 15.27
C SER A 106 -14.59 -6.88 13.74
N HIS A 107 -15.27 -5.88 13.21
CA HIS A 107 -15.31 -5.61 11.77
C HIS A 107 -13.99 -5.04 11.22
N VAL A 108 -13.13 -4.45 12.07
CA VAL A 108 -11.82 -3.93 11.64
C VAL A 108 -10.90 -5.08 11.23
N PRO A 109 -10.53 -6.05 12.10
CA PRO A 109 -9.71 -7.18 11.67
C PRO A 109 -10.39 -8.00 10.56
N ALA A 110 -11.73 -8.14 10.59
CA ALA A 110 -12.49 -8.85 9.56
C ALA A 110 -12.33 -8.23 8.16
N ALA A 111 -12.30 -6.90 8.05
CA ALA A 111 -12.09 -6.21 6.78
C ALA A 111 -10.71 -6.54 6.16
N PHE A 112 -9.66 -6.53 6.96
CA PHE A 112 -8.31 -6.86 6.51
C PHE A 112 -8.16 -8.34 6.15
N ILE A 113 -8.74 -9.25 6.93
CA ILE A 113 -8.76 -10.69 6.61
C ILE A 113 -9.51 -10.93 5.30
N ALA A 114 -10.69 -10.36 5.13
CA ALA A 114 -11.48 -10.51 3.91
C ALA A 114 -10.77 -9.92 2.68
N ALA A 115 -10.03 -8.82 2.84
CA ALA A 115 -9.30 -8.18 1.76
C ALA A 115 -8.08 -8.98 1.31
N GLU A 116 -7.30 -9.51 2.26
CA GLU A 116 -5.95 -10.01 2.03
C GLU A 116 -5.83 -11.53 2.16
N ASP A 117 -6.56 -12.16 3.09
CA ASP A 117 -6.32 -13.56 3.48
C ASP A 117 -7.57 -14.25 4.04
N THR A 118 -8.53 -14.55 3.18
CA THR A 118 -9.83 -15.16 3.56
C THR A 118 -9.70 -16.41 4.44
N HIS A 119 -8.65 -17.22 4.23
CA HIS A 119 -8.41 -18.45 5.00
C HIS A 119 -7.39 -18.26 6.13
N PHE A 120 -7.19 -17.04 6.59
CA PHE A 120 -6.20 -16.71 7.62
C PHE A 120 -6.25 -17.65 8.83
N TRP A 121 -7.44 -18.00 9.31
CA TRP A 121 -7.63 -18.83 10.47
C TRP A 121 -7.32 -20.33 10.27
N GLU A 122 -7.21 -20.78 9.02
CA GLU A 122 -7.17 -22.20 8.65
C GLU A 122 -5.77 -22.70 8.26
N HIS A 123 -4.95 -21.83 7.62
CA HIS A 123 -3.66 -22.25 7.07
C HIS A 123 -2.50 -22.06 8.06
N PRO A 124 -1.39 -22.83 7.94
CA PRO A 124 -0.22 -22.78 8.81
C PRO A 124 0.86 -21.80 8.28
N GLY A 125 0.50 -20.58 7.92
CA GLY A 125 1.41 -19.51 7.45
C GLY A 125 1.43 -19.31 5.94
N PHE A 126 0.96 -20.27 5.14
CA PHE A 126 0.79 -20.13 3.69
C PHE A 126 -0.44 -20.89 3.20
N ASP A 127 -1.15 -20.32 2.22
CA ASP A 127 -2.37 -20.90 1.64
C ASP A 127 -2.08 -21.54 0.27
N ILE A 128 -1.94 -22.89 0.24
CA ILE A 128 -1.73 -23.65 -1.02
C ILE A 128 -2.93 -23.47 -1.95
N SER A 129 -4.15 -23.47 -1.40
CA SER A 129 -5.37 -23.37 -2.18
C SER A 129 -5.50 -21.98 -2.81
N GLY A 130 -5.13 -20.94 -2.08
CA GLY A 130 -5.04 -19.57 -2.55
C GLY A 130 -4.00 -19.39 -3.65
N ILE A 131 -2.81 -19.98 -3.50
CA ILE A 131 -1.76 -19.97 -4.53
C ILE A 131 -2.27 -20.64 -5.82
N ALA A 132 -2.87 -21.82 -5.73
CA ALA A 132 -3.41 -22.54 -6.89
C ALA A 132 -4.53 -21.74 -7.59
N ARG A 133 -5.44 -21.15 -6.82
CA ARG A 133 -6.53 -20.29 -7.32
C ARG A 133 -6.01 -19.03 -7.99
N ALA A 134 -5.03 -18.35 -7.38
CA ALA A 134 -4.41 -17.16 -7.95
C ALA A 134 -3.65 -17.49 -9.25
N ALA A 135 -2.90 -18.61 -9.28
CA ALA A 135 -2.21 -19.07 -10.48
C ALA A 135 -3.19 -19.34 -11.63
N TYR A 136 -4.28 -20.08 -11.36
CA TYR A 136 -5.32 -20.34 -12.36
C TYR A 136 -5.97 -19.04 -12.88
N LYS A 137 -6.32 -18.11 -11.98
CA LYS A 137 -6.96 -16.84 -12.35
C LYS A 137 -6.01 -15.93 -13.13
N ASN A 138 -4.75 -15.84 -12.73
CA ASN A 138 -3.74 -15.06 -13.44
C ASN A 138 -3.43 -15.66 -14.83
N PHE A 139 -3.40 -16.99 -14.95
CA PHE A 139 -3.23 -17.67 -16.24
C PHE A 139 -4.42 -17.40 -17.19
N THR A 140 -5.65 -17.50 -16.69
CA THR A 140 -6.87 -17.29 -17.50
C THR A 140 -7.12 -15.84 -17.87
N SER A 141 -6.65 -14.88 -17.06
CA SER A 141 -6.88 -13.44 -17.29
C SER A 141 -5.73 -12.72 -18.02
N GLY A 142 -4.64 -13.41 -18.35
CA GLY A 142 -3.51 -12.87 -19.09
C GLY A 142 -2.68 -11.82 -18.32
N GLY A 143 -2.79 -11.76 -16.98
CA GLY A 143 -2.05 -10.82 -16.15
C GLY A 143 -2.16 -11.12 -14.66
N VAL A 144 -1.30 -10.46 -13.85
CA VAL A 144 -1.32 -10.63 -12.39
C VAL A 144 -2.47 -9.81 -11.81
N LYS A 145 -3.61 -10.46 -11.55
CA LYS A 145 -4.82 -9.82 -11.00
C LYS A 145 -5.08 -10.16 -9.53
N GLN A 146 -4.44 -11.20 -9.00
CA GLN A 146 -4.64 -11.63 -7.61
C GLN A 146 -3.32 -12.01 -6.97
N GLY A 147 -3.03 -11.42 -5.80
CA GLY A 147 -1.95 -11.84 -4.92
C GLY A 147 -2.33 -13.11 -4.15
N ALA A 148 -1.31 -13.88 -3.74
CA ALA A 148 -1.49 -15.11 -2.97
C ALA A 148 -0.63 -15.11 -1.70
N SER A 149 -0.21 -13.93 -1.22
CA SER A 149 0.55 -13.80 0.03
C SER A 149 -0.40 -13.73 1.20
N THR A 150 -0.12 -14.49 2.26
CA THR A 150 -0.92 -14.49 3.49
C THR A 150 -0.55 -13.31 4.40
N ILE A 151 -1.41 -12.99 5.37
CA ILE A 151 -1.13 -11.99 6.41
C ILE A 151 0.16 -12.34 7.15
N THR A 152 0.38 -13.62 7.51
CA THR A 152 1.61 -14.06 8.17
C THR A 152 2.86 -13.82 7.32
N GLN A 153 2.79 -14.07 6.01
CA GLN A 153 3.89 -13.74 5.09
C GLN A 153 4.15 -12.23 5.01
N GLN A 154 3.10 -11.41 5.07
CA GLN A 154 3.25 -9.96 5.10
C GLN A 154 3.92 -9.49 6.40
N VAL A 155 3.56 -10.04 7.56
CA VAL A 155 4.23 -9.77 8.85
C VAL A 155 5.71 -10.12 8.78
N VAL A 156 6.04 -11.31 8.29
CA VAL A 156 7.44 -11.73 8.09
C VAL A 156 8.20 -10.77 7.18
N LYS A 157 7.60 -10.37 6.08
CA LYS A 157 8.20 -9.40 5.16
C LYS A 157 8.45 -8.06 5.82
N MET A 158 7.50 -7.54 6.59
CA MET A 158 7.60 -6.22 7.23
C MET A 158 8.65 -6.18 8.34
N LEU A 159 8.77 -7.26 9.13
CA LEU A 159 9.60 -7.25 10.35
C LEU A 159 10.96 -7.92 10.19
N LEU A 160 11.09 -8.91 9.29
CA LEU A 160 12.27 -9.78 9.23
C LEU A 160 13.02 -9.71 7.90
N LEU A 161 12.36 -9.27 6.83
CA LEU A 161 12.93 -9.31 5.49
C LEU A 161 12.95 -7.92 4.85
N GLY A 162 14.00 -7.63 4.11
CA GLY A 162 14.10 -6.39 3.33
C GLY A 162 13.17 -6.36 2.12
N ASN A 163 13.18 -5.21 1.39
CA ASN A 163 12.32 -4.95 0.24
C ASN A 163 12.81 -5.57 -1.09
N GLU A 164 13.87 -6.36 -1.08
CA GLU A 164 14.41 -7.01 -2.26
C GLU A 164 13.39 -7.95 -2.92
N ARG A 165 13.30 -7.93 -4.26
CA ARG A 165 12.35 -8.77 -5.01
C ARG A 165 13.08 -9.97 -5.61
N THR A 166 13.42 -10.98 -4.79
CA THR A 166 14.10 -12.20 -5.22
C THR A 166 13.26 -13.45 -4.91
N TYR A 167 13.48 -14.53 -5.68
CA TYR A 167 12.85 -15.83 -5.38
C TYR A 167 13.34 -16.40 -4.04
N GLU A 168 14.61 -16.17 -3.71
CA GLU A 168 15.19 -16.58 -2.44
C GLU A 168 14.47 -15.93 -1.26
N ARG A 169 14.24 -14.60 -1.32
CA ARG A 169 13.44 -13.89 -0.32
C ARG A 169 12.03 -14.48 -0.19
N LYS A 170 11.37 -14.82 -1.32
CA LYS A 170 10.02 -15.40 -1.25
C LYS A 170 10.03 -16.78 -0.59
N LEU A 171 11.08 -17.56 -0.78
CA LEU A 171 11.24 -18.83 -0.07
C LEU A 171 11.48 -18.62 1.44
N LYS A 172 12.36 -17.67 1.80
CA LYS A 172 12.58 -17.25 3.21
C LYS A 172 11.26 -16.81 3.86
N GLU A 173 10.45 -16.03 3.17
CA GLU A 173 9.15 -15.56 3.63
C GLU A 173 8.20 -16.72 3.96
N ILE A 174 8.09 -17.73 3.09
CA ILE A 174 7.25 -18.92 3.33
C ILE A 174 7.76 -19.74 4.53
N VAL A 175 9.05 -20.01 4.59
CA VAL A 175 9.66 -20.80 5.67
C VAL A 175 9.50 -20.09 7.02
N LEU A 176 9.76 -18.79 7.06
CA LEU A 176 9.58 -17.99 8.26
C LEU A 176 8.11 -17.86 8.68
N ALA A 177 7.18 -17.73 7.72
CA ALA A 177 5.75 -17.69 8.04
C ALA A 177 5.29 -18.96 8.77
N VAL A 178 5.76 -20.13 8.33
CA VAL A 178 5.47 -21.41 9.02
C VAL A 178 6.07 -21.45 10.42
N ARG A 179 7.28 -20.88 10.62
CA ARG A 179 7.88 -20.81 11.96
C ARG A 179 7.12 -19.86 12.87
N VAL A 180 6.76 -18.68 12.39
CA VAL A 180 5.97 -17.69 13.13
C VAL A 180 4.66 -18.28 13.63
N GLU A 181 3.95 -19.03 12.79
CA GLU A 181 2.69 -19.70 13.16
C GLU A 181 2.86 -20.81 14.21
N ARG A 182 4.07 -21.27 14.43
CA ARG A 182 4.36 -22.24 15.53
C ARG A 182 4.68 -21.53 16.84
N GLU A 183 5.16 -20.32 16.80
CA GLU A 183 5.63 -19.53 17.94
C GLU A 183 4.56 -18.54 18.42
N LEU A 184 3.76 -17.98 17.48
CA LEU A 184 2.70 -17.01 17.77
C LEU A 184 1.33 -17.56 17.39
N SER A 185 0.33 -17.21 18.18
CA SER A 185 -1.07 -17.48 17.85
C SER A 185 -1.58 -16.58 16.72
N LYS A 186 -2.63 -17.00 16.04
CA LYS A 186 -3.30 -16.20 15.00
C LYS A 186 -3.70 -14.80 15.46
N PRO A 187 -4.30 -14.61 16.65
CA PRO A 187 -4.60 -13.26 17.16
C PRO A 187 -3.36 -12.39 17.35
N GLU A 188 -2.23 -12.94 17.81
CA GLU A 188 -0.98 -12.21 17.97
C GLU A 188 -0.41 -11.78 16.63
N ILE A 189 -0.38 -12.67 15.63
CA ILE A 189 0.04 -12.35 14.26
C ILE A 189 -0.83 -11.24 13.67
N LEU A 190 -2.15 -11.32 13.85
CA LEU A 190 -3.09 -10.32 13.36
C LEU A 190 -2.91 -8.98 14.06
N ALA A 191 -2.67 -8.97 15.38
CA ALA A 191 -2.37 -7.76 16.13
C ALA A 191 -1.10 -7.07 15.61
N ILE A 192 -0.03 -7.85 15.38
CA ILE A 192 1.20 -7.34 14.79
C ILE A 192 0.90 -6.75 13.41
N TYR A 193 0.20 -7.47 12.55
CA TYR A 193 -0.15 -7.01 11.21
C TYR A 193 -0.88 -5.68 11.21
N LEU A 194 -1.98 -5.58 11.97
CA LEU A 194 -2.83 -4.39 12.03
C LEU A 194 -2.13 -3.16 12.63
N ASN A 195 -1.11 -3.37 13.44
CA ASN A 195 -0.30 -2.29 14.01
C ASN A 195 0.92 -1.89 13.14
N HIS A 196 1.25 -2.67 12.08
CA HIS A 196 2.46 -2.43 11.28
C HIS A 196 2.19 -2.16 9.80
N VAL A 197 1.04 -2.56 9.28
CA VAL A 197 0.72 -2.42 7.85
C VAL A 197 0.74 -0.95 7.44
N PHE A 198 1.45 -0.65 6.35
CA PHE A 198 1.49 0.71 5.79
C PHE A 198 0.20 1.00 5.02
N LEU A 199 -0.45 2.12 5.34
CA LEU A 199 -1.75 2.52 4.78
C LEU A 199 -1.72 3.87 4.02
N GLY A 200 -0.51 4.33 3.66
CA GLY A 200 -0.34 5.62 2.97
C GLY A 200 -0.25 6.80 3.95
N ALA A 201 0.01 8.02 3.44
CA ALA A 201 0.10 9.25 4.22
C ALA A 201 0.93 9.13 5.51
N THR A 202 2.06 8.41 5.47
CA THR A 202 2.92 8.08 6.62
C THR A 202 2.26 7.25 7.72
N ALA A 203 1.04 6.75 7.52
CA ALA A 203 0.31 5.93 8.49
C ALA A 203 0.84 4.49 8.50
N TYR A 204 1.34 4.05 9.63
CA TYR A 204 1.70 2.67 9.91
C TYR A 204 0.77 2.11 10.99
N GLY A 205 -0.03 1.12 10.62
CA GLY A 205 -1.09 0.53 11.43
C GLY A 205 -2.42 1.24 11.32
N VAL A 206 -3.47 0.49 11.69
CA VAL A 206 -4.87 0.91 11.51
C VAL A 206 -5.22 2.11 12.39
N ALA A 207 -4.67 2.19 13.61
CA ALA A 207 -4.97 3.28 14.52
C ALA A 207 -4.41 4.62 14.03
N ALA A 208 -3.18 4.64 13.48
CA ALA A 208 -2.62 5.84 12.88
C ALA A 208 -3.38 6.26 11.61
N ALA A 209 -3.82 5.28 10.81
CA ALA A 209 -4.62 5.56 9.63
C ALA A 209 -6.02 6.11 9.98
N ALA A 210 -6.65 5.61 11.04
CA ALA A 210 -7.93 6.12 11.54
C ALA A 210 -7.82 7.58 11.95
N GLU A 211 -6.77 7.94 12.69
CA GLU A 211 -6.47 9.31 13.10
C GLU A 211 -6.22 10.22 11.89
N ILE A 212 -5.36 9.82 10.94
CA ILE A 212 -4.97 10.64 9.79
C ILE A 212 -6.13 10.83 8.81
N TYR A 213 -6.85 9.77 8.48
CA TYR A 213 -7.88 9.84 7.44
C TYR A 213 -9.24 10.28 7.96
N PHE A 214 -9.57 9.99 9.22
CA PHE A 214 -10.91 10.23 9.77
C PHE A 214 -10.93 11.09 11.04
N GLY A 215 -9.77 11.35 11.68
CA GLY A 215 -9.70 12.05 12.97
C GLY A 215 -10.35 11.28 14.11
N LYS A 216 -10.36 9.94 14.04
CA LYS A 216 -11.04 9.06 14.97
C LYS A 216 -10.07 8.09 15.65
N ASP A 217 -10.44 7.64 16.83
CA ASP A 217 -9.82 6.46 17.42
C ASP A 217 -10.27 5.18 16.65
N VAL A 218 -9.44 4.14 16.73
CA VAL A 218 -9.71 2.88 16.02
C VAL A 218 -10.99 2.20 16.50
N GLU A 219 -11.38 2.44 17.74
CA GLU A 219 -12.59 1.94 18.37
C GLU A 219 -13.87 2.51 17.73
N ASP A 220 -13.80 3.70 17.14
CA ASP A 220 -14.93 4.42 16.56
C ASP A 220 -15.06 4.24 15.04
N LEU A 221 -14.20 3.39 14.45
CA LEU A 221 -14.26 3.08 13.02
C LEU A 221 -15.56 2.37 12.66
N THR A 222 -16.24 2.86 11.63
CA THR A 222 -17.40 2.19 11.05
C THR A 222 -16.98 1.01 10.14
N ILE A 223 -17.93 0.17 9.75
CA ILE A 223 -17.68 -0.91 8.76
C ILE A 223 -17.19 -0.32 7.44
N ALA A 224 -17.75 0.80 7.01
CA ALA A 224 -17.39 1.46 5.78
C ALA A 224 -15.94 2.00 5.83
N GLU A 225 -15.55 2.63 6.92
CA GLU A 225 -14.21 3.16 7.14
C GLU A 225 -13.17 2.04 7.26
N ALA A 226 -13.46 0.98 8.02
CA ALA A 226 -12.59 -0.19 8.14
C ALA A 226 -12.35 -0.87 6.78
N ALA A 227 -13.39 -1.03 5.97
CA ALA A 227 -13.27 -1.58 4.63
C ALA A 227 -12.48 -0.68 3.68
N LEU A 228 -12.58 0.65 3.84
CA LEU A 228 -11.77 1.60 3.07
C LEU A 228 -10.29 1.44 3.42
N LEU A 229 -9.93 1.45 4.72
CA LEU A 229 -8.54 1.24 5.15
C LEU A 229 -7.97 -0.10 4.67
N ALA A 230 -8.73 -1.19 4.80
CA ALA A 230 -8.31 -2.51 4.31
C ALA A 230 -8.09 -2.51 2.79
N GLY A 231 -8.85 -1.71 2.04
CA GLY A 231 -8.69 -1.53 0.61
C GLY A 231 -7.37 -0.87 0.20
N LEU A 232 -6.79 -0.04 1.07
CA LEU A 232 -5.54 0.69 0.79
C LEU A 232 -4.32 -0.23 0.73
N VAL A 233 -4.33 -1.36 1.44
CA VAL A 233 -3.17 -2.26 1.56
C VAL A 233 -2.59 -2.68 0.21
N ALA A 234 -3.43 -2.89 -0.79
CA ALA A 234 -2.99 -3.35 -2.11
C ALA A 234 -2.05 -2.37 -2.84
N ALA A 235 -2.28 -1.05 -2.67
CA ALA A 235 -1.45 0.02 -3.23
C ALA A 235 -1.68 1.31 -2.42
N PRO A 236 -1.06 1.47 -1.23
CA PRO A 236 -1.40 2.53 -0.28
C PRO A 236 -1.22 3.95 -0.82
N THR A 237 -0.25 4.15 -1.70
CA THR A 237 -0.01 5.46 -2.33
C THR A 237 -1.02 5.74 -3.44
N ASP A 238 -1.32 4.74 -4.28
CA ASP A 238 -2.23 4.90 -5.43
C ASP A 238 -3.69 5.01 -5.00
N TYR A 239 -4.05 4.39 -3.88
CA TYR A 239 -5.41 4.41 -3.31
C TYR A 239 -5.56 5.42 -2.17
N ALA A 240 -4.57 6.28 -1.92
CA ALA A 240 -4.65 7.29 -0.87
C ALA A 240 -5.92 8.15 -1.01
N PRO A 241 -6.87 8.10 -0.06
CA PRO A 241 -8.21 8.64 -0.29
C PRO A 241 -8.26 10.17 -0.37
N HIS A 242 -7.27 10.86 0.19
CA HIS A 242 -7.14 12.31 0.08
C HIS A 242 -6.65 12.77 -1.31
N LEU A 243 -6.06 11.88 -2.12
CA LEU A 243 -5.62 12.16 -3.48
C LEU A 243 -6.54 11.50 -4.52
N HIS A 244 -6.97 10.28 -4.28
CA HIS A 244 -7.67 9.42 -5.25
C HIS A 244 -8.94 8.80 -4.65
N TYR A 245 -9.85 9.63 -4.16
CA TYR A 245 -11.06 9.19 -3.43
C TYR A 245 -11.91 8.16 -4.19
N SER A 246 -12.10 8.32 -5.49
CA SER A 246 -12.88 7.38 -6.30
C SER A 246 -12.28 5.99 -6.34
N LEU A 247 -10.93 5.90 -6.50
CA LEU A 247 -10.21 4.62 -6.51
C LEU A 247 -10.25 3.94 -5.13
N ALA A 248 -10.12 4.73 -4.05
CA ALA A 248 -10.27 4.23 -2.69
C ALA A 248 -11.68 3.66 -2.45
N ARG A 249 -12.73 4.36 -2.91
CA ARG A 249 -14.13 3.89 -2.83
C ARG A 249 -14.37 2.62 -3.65
N ASP A 250 -13.75 2.46 -4.81
CA ASP A 250 -13.86 1.24 -5.60
C ASP A 250 -13.22 0.04 -4.87
N ARG A 251 -12.07 0.26 -4.24
CA ARG A 251 -11.42 -0.76 -3.41
C ARG A 251 -12.24 -1.08 -2.17
N GLN A 252 -12.83 -0.09 -1.52
CA GLN A 252 -13.73 -0.29 -0.39
C GLN A 252 -14.92 -1.18 -0.77
N ARG A 253 -15.59 -0.90 -1.91
CA ARG A 253 -16.70 -1.72 -2.42
C ARG A 253 -16.29 -3.18 -2.61
N TYR A 254 -15.08 -3.39 -3.16
CA TYR A 254 -14.51 -4.72 -3.28
C TYR A 254 -14.37 -5.42 -1.92
N VAL A 255 -13.80 -4.73 -0.92
CA VAL A 255 -13.62 -5.28 0.43
C VAL A 255 -14.95 -5.58 1.10
N LEU A 256 -15.91 -4.67 1.05
CA LEU A 256 -17.27 -4.87 1.57
C LEU A 256 -17.95 -6.09 0.96
N GLY A 257 -17.80 -6.28 -0.36
CA GLY A 257 -18.28 -7.47 -1.05
C GLY A 257 -17.64 -8.75 -0.52
N ARG A 258 -16.32 -8.73 -0.27
CA ARG A 258 -15.59 -9.85 0.33
C ARG A 258 -16.05 -10.14 1.76
N MET A 259 -16.20 -9.09 2.59
CA MET A 259 -16.71 -9.24 3.96
C MET A 259 -18.07 -9.91 4.01
N ARG A 260 -18.97 -9.57 3.05
CA ARG A 260 -20.28 -10.21 2.91
C ARG A 260 -20.15 -11.68 2.47
N ASP A 261 -19.30 -11.96 1.46
CA ASP A 261 -19.10 -13.32 0.93
C ASP A 261 -18.50 -14.25 2.00
N ASP A 262 -17.60 -13.74 2.83
CA ASP A 262 -16.96 -14.43 3.96
C ASP A 262 -17.83 -14.39 5.23
N ARG A 263 -19.05 -13.83 5.19
CA ARG A 263 -20.04 -13.75 6.28
C ARG A 263 -19.62 -12.94 7.50
N TYR A 264 -18.71 -12.01 7.35
CA TYR A 264 -18.36 -11.05 8.41
C TYR A 264 -19.42 -9.96 8.58
N ILE A 265 -20.14 -9.65 7.50
CA ILE A 265 -21.29 -8.74 7.50
C ILE A 265 -22.48 -9.36 6.73
N ASN A 266 -23.68 -8.93 7.04
CA ASN A 266 -24.90 -9.31 6.31
C ASN A 266 -25.23 -8.30 5.20
N ASP A 267 -26.25 -8.62 4.37
CA ASP A 267 -26.65 -7.75 3.25
C ASP A 267 -27.16 -6.38 3.70
N THR A 268 -27.79 -6.28 4.86
CA THR A 268 -28.25 -4.99 5.41
C THR A 268 -27.07 -4.12 5.82
N GLN A 269 -26.06 -4.70 6.48
CA GLN A 269 -24.83 -3.99 6.85
C GLN A 269 -24.02 -3.60 5.61
N LEU A 270 -23.97 -4.46 4.59
CA LEU A 270 -23.36 -4.14 3.30
C LEU A 270 -24.01 -2.91 2.67
N ALA A 271 -25.35 -2.90 2.55
CA ALA A 271 -26.08 -1.78 1.96
C ALA A 271 -25.82 -0.48 2.73
N ALA A 272 -25.92 -0.52 4.07
CA ALA A 272 -25.66 0.65 4.92
C ALA A 272 -24.21 1.18 4.75
N ALA A 273 -23.22 0.30 4.71
CA ALA A 273 -21.80 0.69 4.54
C ALA A 273 -21.49 1.24 3.13
N LEU A 274 -22.23 0.79 2.10
CA LEU A 274 -22.08 1.33 0.74
C LEU A 274 -22.65 2.75 0.63
N ASP A 275 -23.75 3.04 1.31
CA ASP A 275 -24.42 4.33 1.30
C ASP A 275 -23.80 5.35 2.26
N GLU A 276 -22.96 4.89 3.20
CA GLU A 276 -22.34 5.74 4.21
C GLU A 276 -21.40 6.76 3.56
N PRO A 277 -21.61 8.08 3.80
CA PRO A 277 -20.69 9.10 3.36
C PRO A 277 -19.44 9.08 4.25
N ILE A 278 -18.26 8.94 3.64
CA ILE A 278 -16.99 8.98 4.37
C ILE A 278 -16.34 10.35 4.17
N ALA A 279 -16.22 11.08 5.25
CA ALA A 279 -15.45 12.32 5.27
C ALA A 279 -13.96 11.98 5.41
N ILE A 280 -13.17 12.37 4.43
CA ILE A 280 -11.71 12.23 4.49
C ILE A 280 -11.12 13.54 4.97
N LEU A 281 -10.46 13.49 6.11
CA LEU A 281 -9.53 14.54 6.50
C LEU A 281 -8.32 14.39 5.59
N GLY A 282 -7.88 15.47 4.96
CA GLY A 282 -6.61 15.43 4.22
C GLY A 282 -5.48 15.02 5.17
N ALA A 283 -4.44 14.38 4.65
CA ALA A 283 -3.20 14.33 5.42
C ALA A 283 -2.87 15.78 5.78
N GLN A 284 -3.04 16.11 7.06
CA GLN A 284 -2.70 17.47 7.50
C GLN A 284 -1.23 17.67 7.16
N PRO A 285 -0.88 18.63 6.31
CA PRO A 285 0.51 18.92 6.09
C PRO A 285 1.12 19.22 7.46
N LEU A 286 2.34 18.78 7.68
CA LEU A 286 3.14 19.18 8.86
C LEU A 286 3.16 20.72 9.07
N ASN A 287 2.65 21.48 8.10
CA ASN A 287 2.51 22.93 8.09
C ASN A 287 1.29 23.48 8.87
N ASP A 288 0.34 22.64 9.31
CA ASP A 288 -0.74 23.07 10.22
C ASP A 288 -0.30 23.11 11.70
N LEU A 289 0.98 22.88 11.94
CA LEU A 289 1.58 23.12 13.25
C LEU A 289 1.48 24.60 13.61
N ALA A 290 1.15 24.88 14.86
CA ALA A 290 0.99 26.25 15.38
C ALA A 290 2.22 27.15 15.16
N ALA A 291 3.41 26.60 14.91
CA ALA A 291 4.66 27.33 14.68
C ALA A 291 5.67 26.48 13.88
N PRO A 292 5.47 26.20 12.59
CA PRO A 292 6.27 25.22 11.85
C PRO A 292 7.77 25.57 11.79
N TYR A 293 8.12 26.83 11.63
CA TYR A 293 9.52 27.28 11.62
C TYR A 293 10.19 27.12 12.99
N PHE A 294 9.46 27.38 14.07
CA PHE A 294 9.97 27.17 15.43
C PHE A 294 10.16 25.67 15.72
N VAL A 295 9.21 24.84 15.36
CA VAL A 295 9.29 23.39 15.51
C VAL A 295 10.46 22.82 14.71
N GLU A 296 10.74 23.33 13.50
CA GLU A 296 11.92 22.95 12.72
C GLU A 296 13.21 23.36 13.43
N GLN A 297 13.27 24.53 14.05
CA GLN A 297 14.44 24.93 14.84
C GLN A 297 14.64 24.01 16.07
N VAL A 298 13.55 23.64 16.76
CA VAL A 298 13.60 22.64 17.85
C VAL A 298 14.12 21.31 17.35
N ARG A 299 13.66 20.87 16.17
CA ARG A 299 14.12 19.62 15.55
C ARG A 299 15.63 19.62 15.32
N GLN A 300 16.16 20.69 14.73
CA GLN A 300 17.60 20.81 14.45
C GLN A 300 18.42 20.78 15.74
N GLN A 301 18.00 21.52 16.75
CA GLN A 301 18.68 21.56 18.03
C GLN A 301 18.61 20.20 18.76
N ALA A 302 17.43 19.58 18.82
CA ALA A 302 17.25 18.27 19.42
C ALA A 302 18.06 17.18 18.71
N GLN A 303 18.18 17.27 17.38
CA GLN A 303 19.00 16.32 16.61
C GLN A 303 20.49 16.43 16.96
N VAL A 304 20.99 17.63 17.26
CA VAL A 304 22.38 17.84 17.68
C VAL A 304 22.61 17.32 19.11
N GLU A 305 21.68 17.58 20.02
CA GLU A 305 21.82 17.26 21.45
C GLU A 305 21.53 15.79 21.79
N LEU A 306 20.51 15.20 21.17
CA LEU A 306 20.04 13.83 21.46
C LEU A 306 20.53 12.80 20.43
N GLY A 307 21.00 13.25 19.27
CA GLY A 307 21.25 12.41 18.12
C GLY A 307 19.98 12.06 17.34
N GLY A 308 20.14 11.80 16.04
CA GLY A 308 18.99 11.51 15.16
C GLY A 308 18.22 10.25 15.55
N THR A 309 18.92 9.22 16.07
CA THR A 309 18.27 7.95 16.47
C THR A 309 17.28 8.18 17.62
N SER A 310 17.71 8.81 18.71
CA SER A 310 16.85 9.03 19.88
C SER A 310 15.65 9.94 19.54
N LEU A 311 15.86 10.96 18.73
CA LEU A 311 14.79 11.90 18.36
C LEU A 311 13.64 11.23 17.60
N TYR A 312 13.92 10.23 16.77
CA TYR A 312 12.92 9.60 15.90
C TYR A 312 12.41 8.25 16.40
N HIS A 313 13.08 7.64 17.41
CA HIS A 313 12.76 6.27 17.85
C HIS A 313 12.35 6.17 19.33
N ASP A 314 12.86 7.04 20.21
CA ASP A 314 12.73 6.84 21.67
C ASP A 314 11.47 7.48 22.25
N GLY A 315 10.72 8.30 21.50
CA GLY A 315 9.51 8.96 21.98
C GLY A 315 9.79 10.04 23.03
N VAL A 316 10.75 10.91 22.75
CA VAL A 316 11.17 12.00 23.63
C VAL A 316 10.07 13.06 23.74
N ARG A 317 9.90 13.65 24.92
CA ARG A 317 9.05 14.81 25.13
C ARG A 317 9.92 16.05 25.24
N LEU A 318 9.73 16.97 24.27
CA LEU A 318 10.46 18.23 24.19
C LEU A 318 9.54 19.36 24.65
N TYR A 319 9.90 20.00 25.73
CA TYR A 319 9.15 21.17 26.26
C TYR A 319 9.88 22.43 25.83
N SER A 320 9.17 23.27 25.08
CA SER A 320 9.71 24.54 24.60
C SER A 320 9.23 25.73 25.45
N THR A 321 9.80 26.89 25.19
CA THR A 321 9.39 28.15 25.80
C THR A 321 8.41 28.94 24.94
N LEU A 322 7.89 28.35 23.85
CA LEU A 322 6.94 29.01 22.96
C LEU A 322 5.60 29.22 23.63
N ASP A 323 5.15 30.47 23.67
CA ASP A 323 3.77 30.86 24.00
C ASP A 323 2.97 30.91 22.69
N THR A 324 1.96 30.04 22.55
CA THR A 324 1.18 29.91 21.30
C THR A 324 0.43 31.18 20.92
N ARG A 325 -0.04 31.94 21.91
CA ARG A 325 -0.75 33.23 21.67
C ARG A 325 0.20 34.32 21.20
N MET A 326 1.40 34.40 21.82
CA MET A 326 2.42 35.35 21.38
C MET A 326 2.92 35.01 19.97
N GLN A 327 3.10 33.72 19.64
CA GLN A 327 3.46 33.28 18.31
C GLN A 327 2.43 33.70 17.26
N LEU A 328 1.16 33.43 17.50
CA LEU A 328 0.07 33.84 16.60
C LEU A 328 0.03 35.36 16.41
N ALA A 329 0.16 36.14 17.48
CA ALA A 329 0.20 37.60 17.39
C ALA A 329 1.41 38.09 16.56
N ALA A 330 2.59 37.44 16.74
CA ALA A 330 3.80 37.77 15.99
C ALA A 330 3.64 37.44 14.50
N GLU A 331 3.04 36.29 14.14
CA GLU A 331 2.79 35.93 12.75
C GLU A 331 1.81 36.91 12.07
N VAL A 332 0.74 37.29 12.75
CA VAL A 332 -0.21 38.29 12.21
C VAL A 332 0.49 39.63 11.99
N ALA A 333 1.28 40.08 12.96
CA ALA A 333 2.01 41.33 12.86
C ALA A 333 3.07 41.28 11.72
N LEU A 334 3.77 40.17 11.56
CA LEU A 334 4.74 39.97 10.48
C LEU A 334 4.06 40.00 9.11
N ARG A 335 2.94 39.28 8.91
CA ARG A 335 2.18 39.29 7.67
C ARG A 335 1.72 40.75 7.32
N HIS A 336 1.14 41.43 8.26
CA HIS A 336 0.73 42.84 8.05
C HIS A 336 1.94 43.73 7.67
N GLY A 337 3.08 43.52 8.33
CA GLY A 337 4.31 44.26 8.04
C GLY A 337 4.83 44.00 6.65
N LEU A 338 4.83 42.71 6.20
CA LEU A 338 5.24 42.33 4.86
C LEU A 338 4.28 42.87 3.80
N ASP A 339 2.98 42.76 4.01
CA ASP A 339 1.97 43.33 3.10
C ASP A 339 2.14 44.85 2.94
N ALA A 340 2.41 45.57 4.04
CA ALA A 340 2.68 46.99 3.99
C ALA A 340 4.00 47.33 3.28
N LEU A 341 5.01 46.45 3.40
CA LEU A 341 6.27 46.60 2.70
C LEU A 341 6.08 46.38 1.21
N ASP A 342 5.39 45.31 0.81
CA ASP A 342 5.11 44.98 -0.58
C ASP A 342 4.39 46.11 -1.30
N ARG A 343 3.36 46.69 -0.64
CA ARG A 343 2.64 47.84 -1.18
C ARG A 343 3.57 49.06 -1.35
N ARG A 344 4.48 49.34 -0.42
CA ARG A 344 5.47 50.40 -0.54
C ARG A 344 6.48 50.13 -1.68
N LEU A 345 6.82 48.87 -1.95
CA LEU A 345 7.70 48.48 -3.02
C LEU A 345 7.01 48.36 -4.39
N GLY A 346 5.69 48.66 -4.44
CA GLY A 346 4.94 48.73 -5.71
C GLY A 346 4.26 47.44 -6.12
N PHE A 347 4.12 46.47 -5.17
CA PHE A 347 3.31 45.26 -5.45
C PHE A 347 1.82 45.64 -5.40
N HIS A 348 1.11 45.43 -6.48
CA HIS A 348 -0.31 45.77 -6.64
C HIS A 348 -1.22 44.57 -6.79
N GLY A 349 -0.77 43.39 -6.41
CA GLY A 349 -1.52 42.16 -6.53
C GLY A 349 -1.23 41.38 -7.83
N PRO A 350 -2.05 40.37 -8.15
CA PRO A 350 -1.87 39.56 -9.34
C PRO A 350 -1.88 40.40 -10.60
N VAL A 351 -1.00 40.09 -11.59
CA VAL A 351 -0.88 40.79 -12.85
C VAL A 351 -2.13 40.63 -13.73
N GLY A 352 -2.90 39.58 -13.53
CA GLY A 352 -4.13 39.30 -14.27
C GLY A 352 -4.68 37.91 -13.97
N ALA A 353 -5.85 37.60 -14.50
CA ALA A 353 -6.43 36.28 -14.44
C ALA A 353 -6.12 35.48 -15.70
N VAL A 354 -5.80 34.22 -15.56
CA VAL A 354 -5.61 33.29 -16.68
C VAL A 354 -6.95 32.69 -17.08
N ALA A 355 -7.33 32.82 -18.33
CA ALA A 355 -8.56 32.24 -18.86
C ALA A 355 -8.55 30.72 -18.69
N ARG A 356 -9.71 30.12 -18.37
CA ARG A 356 -9.82 28.68 -18.13
C ARG A 356 -9.28 27.81 -19.26
N ALA A 357 -9.46 28.24 -20.49
CA ALA A 357 -8.95 27.56 -21.70
C ALA A 357 -7.41 27.57 -21.83
N GLU A 358 -6.72 28.45 -21.10
CA GLU A 358 -5.26 28.58 -21.15
C GLU A 358 -4.57 27.93 -19.92
N GLN A 359 -5.34 27.50 -18.93
CA GLN A 359 -4.81 26.96 -17.64
C GLN A 359 -3.94 25.74 -17.85
N ASP A 360 -4.33 24.83 -18.76
CA ASP A 360 -3.53 23.62 -19.07
C ASP A 360 -2.17 23.99 -19.69
N GLY A 361 -2.14 25.00 -20.54
CA GLY A 361 -0.90 25.54 -21.12
C GLY A 361 0.00 26.21 -20.09
N TRP A 362 -0.55 26.70 -18.98
CA TRP A 362 0.22 27.21 -17.85
C TRP A 362 0.73 26.10 -16.93
N ALA A 363 -0.09 25.10 -16.67
CA ALA A 363 0.24 24.00 -15.76
C ALA A 363 1.33 23.07 -16.35
N HIS A 364 1.34 22.88 -17.66
CA HIS A 364 2.23 21.91 -18.35
C HIS A 364 3.18 22.57 -19.36
N GLY A 365 3.16 23.91 -19.46
CA GLY A 365 4.02 24.68 -20.37
C GLY A 365 5.40 25.00 -19.78
N PRO A 366 6.33 25.51 -20.61
CA PRO A 366 7.64 25.93 -20.14
C PRO A 366 7.54 27.11 -19.16
N ALA A 367 8.47 27.21 -18.22
CA ALA A 367 8.57 28.32 -17.29
C ALA A 367 8.61 29.66 -18.01
N ARG A 368 7.77 30.61 -17.60
CA ARG A 368 7.61 31.94 -18.22
C ARG A 368 8.31 33.00 -17.39
N PRO A 369 9.44 33.58 -17.84
CA PRO A 369 10.09 34.67 -17.13
C PRO A 369 9.17 35.90 -16.99
N PHE A 370 9.14 36.50 -15.82
CA PHE A 370 8.40 37.71 -15.56
C PHE A 370 9.12 38.89 -16.22
N ARG A 371 8.41 39.65 -17.01
CA ARG A 371 8.90 40.95 -17.57
C ARG A 371 8.14 42.06 -16.87
N PRO A 372 8.79 42.87 -16.04
CA PRO A 372 8.13 44.05 -15.51
C PRO A 372 7.78 44.99 -16.65
N THR A 373 6.51 45.33 -16.78
CA THR A 373 6.08 46.44 -17.66
C THR A 373 6.33 47.74 -16.91
N THR A 374 7.26 48.53 -17.37
CA THR A 374 7.40 49.93 -16.90
C THR A 374 6.13 50.69 -17.25
N PRO A 375 5.66 51.62 -16.38
CA PRO A 375 4.60 52.55 -16.75
C PRO A 375 5.10 53.43 -17.92
N GLY A 376 4.73 53.07 -19.15
CA GLY A 376 5.23 53.75 -20.37
C GLY A 376 5.40 52.81 -21.58
N GLY A 377 5.28 51.52 -21.43
CA GLY A 377 4.96 50.58 -22.52
C GLY A 377 6.10 50.07 -23.39
N GLU A 378 7.38 50.31 -23.11
CA GLU A 378 8.46 49.68 -23.87
C GLU A 378 8.93 48.39 -23.21
N ALA A 379 8.63 47.25 -23.88
CA ALA A 379 9.17 45.93 -23.47
C ALA A 379 10.69 45.94 -23.69
N ALA A 380 11.44 45.48 -22.67
CA ALA A 380 12.89 45.28 -22.79
C ALA A 380 13.22 44.44 -24.05
N THR A 381 14.05 44.94 -24.91
CA THR A 381 14.37 44.37 -26.24
C THR A 381 15.28 43.15 -26.23
N THR A 382 15.73 42.70 -25.07
CA THR A 382 16.59 41.52 -24.98
C THR A 382 15.70 40.26 -24.73
N PRO A 383 15.72 39.28 -25.64
CA PRO A 383 14.99 38.04 -25.40
C PRO A 383 15.58 37.32 -24.17
N PRO A 384 14.74 36.78 -23.26
CA PRO A 384 15.25 36.00 -22.16
C PRO A 384 15.96 34.75 -22.70
N PRO A 385 16.96 34.22 -22.00
CA PRO A 385 17.61 32.98 -22.39
C PRO A 385 16.55 31.88 -22.52
N THR A 386 16.52 31.23 -23.67
CA THR A 386 15.65 30.07 -23.92
C THR A 386 16.13 28.95 -23.08
N VAL A 387 15.40 28.64 -21.98
CA VAL A 387 15.68 27.51 -21.15
C VAL A 387 14.88 26.33 -21.70
N GLY A 388 15.58 25.40 -22.31
CA GLY A 388 15.02 24.10 -22.64
C GLY A 388 14.98 23.24 -21.33
N GLY A 389 13.77 22.95 -20.86
CA GLY A 389 13.54 22.08 -19.73
C GLY A 389 12.95 22.78 -18.47
N ASP A 390 12.39 21.98 -17.58
CA ASP A 390 11.63 22.38 -16.37
C ASP A 390 12.48 23.01 -15.24
N ARG A 391 13.66 23.55 -15.53
CA ARG A 391 14.54 24.12 -14.49
C ARG A 391 14.44 25.65 -14.46
N LEU A 392 14.06 26.16 -13.28
CA LEU A 392 14.14 27.59 -12.97
C LEU A 392 15.61 27.98 -12.81
N LEU A 393 15.99 29.13 -13.41
CA LEU A 393 17.36 29.68 -13.29
C LEU A 393 17.43 30.64 -12.08
N PRO A 394 18.49 30.54 -11.25
CA PRO A 394 18.67 31.49 -10.15
C PRO A 394 18.74 32.96 -10.63
N GLY A 395 18.13 33.87 -9.88
CA GLY A 395 18.12 35.30 -10.19
C GLY A 395 17.13 35.76 -11.26
N ILE A 396 16.32 34.83 -11.81
CA ILE A 396 15.26 35.20 -12.78
C ILE A 396 13.90 35.12 -12.05
N THR A 397 13.09 36.18 -12.23
CA THR A 397 11.71 36.21 -11.74
C THR A 397 10.80 35.55 -12.79
N TYR A 398 9.94 34.64 -12.36
CA TYR A 398 9.02 33.91 -13.23
C TYR A 398 7.57 34.27 -12.93
N GLN A 399 6.73 34.20 -13.96
CA GLN A 399 5.29 34.27 -13.79
C GLN A 399 4.79 32.90 -13.25
N ALA A 400 3.96 32.92 -12.24
CA ALA A 400 3.31 31.75 -11.70
C ALA A 400 1.79 31.92 -11.74
N MET A 401 1.09 30.83 -12.02
CA MET A 401 -0.36 30.75 -11.93
C MET A 401 -0.74 30.16 -10.56
N VAL A 402 -1.58 30.86 -9.81
CA VAL A 402 -2.17 30.31 -8.58
C VAL A 402 -3.36 29.45 -8.99
N VAL A 403 -3.29 28.14 -8.72
CA VAL A 403 -4.30 27.16 -9.11
C VAL A 403 -5.40 27.05 -8.08
N ASP A 404 -5.04 27.21 -6.80
CA ASP A 404 -5.98 27.16 -5.68
C ASP A 404 -5.51 28.08 -4.54
N LEU A 405 -6.46 28.76 -3.92
CA LEU A 405 -6.26 29.52 -2.70
C LEU A 405 -7.07 28.81 -1.62
N THR A 406 -6.49 27.83 -0.96
CA THR A 406 -7.07 27.28 0.27
C THR A 406 -7.11 28.42 1.30
N ARG A 407 -8.32 28.78 1.69
CA ARG A 407 -8.59 29.77 2.75
C ARG A 407 -8.38 29.15 4.11
#